data_026cc79bcff4c24a56f377d1bc01cef0
#
_entry.id   026cc79bcff4c24a56f377d1bc01cef0
#
_cell.length_a   1.000
_cell.length_b   1.000
_cell.length_c   1.000
_cell.angle_alpha   90.00
_cell.angle_beta   90.00
_cell.angle_gamma   90.00
#
_symmetry.space_group_name_H-M   'P 1'
#
loop_
_entity.id
_entity.type
_entity.pdbx_description
1 polymer ?
#
loop_
_entity_poly.entity_id
_entity_poly.type
_entity_poly.pdbx_seq_one_letter_code
_entity_poly.pdbx_strand_id
1 'polypeptide(L)'
;VRLAYALRPDGIVWPTKEDGSQSFKLEHLTKANGLQHEAAHDALSDVRATIALARLLRQHNPRLFDFAFGLHKKDRVAAELRLPATAQTARPFLHVSGMFPAERGCLAVMWPLASHPTNKNEIIAWNLAHDPRELALLDVEQLRLRMFTRTADLPEGVTRLPIKTVHLNKSPMVVGN
;
A
#
# COMPACT_ATOMS: atom_id res chain seq x y z
N VAL A 1 -2.46 -7.20 7.11
CA VAL A 1 -1.11 -7.32 7.67
C VAL A 1 -0.39 -5.98 7.65
N ARG A 2 0.08 -5.47 6.48
CA ARG A 2 0.89 -4.24 6.42
C ARG A 2 0.18 -3.00 6.99
N LEU A 3 -1.14 -2.87 6.85
CA LEU A 3 -1.89 -1.77 7.45
C LEU A 3 -1.83 -1.82 8.99
N ALA A 4 -1.92 -3.00 9.59
CA ALA A 4 -1.77 -3.16 11.04
C ALA A 4 -0.34 -2.84 11.47
N TYR A 5 0.66 -3.34 10.75
CA TYR A 5 2.06 -2.99 10.99
C TYR A 5 2.32 -1.47 10.98
N ALA A 6 1.77 -0.78 9.97
CA ALA A 6 1.97 0.66 9.79
C ALA A 6 1.28 1.52 10.86
N LEU A 7 0.06 1.15 11.27
CA LEU A 7 -0.81 2.05 12.05
C LEU A 7 -1.12 1.56 13.47
N ARG A 8 -1.03 0.26 13.71
CA ARG A 8 -1.36 -0.39 15.01
C ARG A 8 -0.54 -1.66 15.16
N PRO A 9 0.78 -1.54 15.38
CA PRO A 9 1.66 -2.70 15.48
C PRO A 9 1.50 -3.51 16.77
N ASP A 10 0.89 -2.92 17.79
CA ASP A 10 0.81 -3.50 19.13
C ASP A 10 0.03 -4.83 19.16
N GLY A 11 0.46 -5.74 20.02
CA GLY A 11 -0.18 -7.04 20.22
C GLY A 11 0.15 -8.09 19.16
N ILE A 12 0.96 -7.75 18.18
CA ILE A 12 1.44 -8.67 17.13
C ILE A 12 2.97 -8.71 17.18
N VAL A 13 3.53 -9.91 17.14
CA VAL A 13 4.98 -10.09 16.98
C VAL A 13 5.33 -10.02 15.51
N TRP A 14 6.13 -9.03 15.16
CA TRP A 14 6.56 -8.77 13.77
C TRP A 14 7.95 -9.37 13.55
N PRO A 15 8.06 -10.48 12.80
CA PRO A 15 9.34 -11.16 12.61
C PRO A 15 10.25 -10.37 11.67
N THR A 16 11.54 -10.45 11.94
CA THR A 16 12.60 -9.95 11.05
C THR A 16 13.28 -11.11 10.33
N LYS A 17 13.88 -10.81 9.19
CA LYS A 17 14.76 -11.72 8.46
C LYS A 17 16.19 -11.65 9.05
N GLU A 18 17.08 -12.48 8.54
CA GLU A 18 18.50 -12.51 8.93
C GLU A 18 19.21 -11.16 8.68
N ASP A 19 18.81 -10.45 7.62
CA ASP A 19 19.33 -9.13 7.27
C ASP A 19 18.74 -7.99 8.13
N GLY A 20 17.93 -8.30 9.14
CA GLY A 20 17.25 -7.34 10.01
C GLY A 20 15.99 -6.70 9.39
N SER A 21 15.70 -6.95 8.11
CA SER A 21 14.51 -6.38 7.46
C SER A 21 13.23 -7.09 7.91
N GLN A 22 12.10 -6.36 7.87
CA GLN A 22 10.81 -6.88 8.29
C GLN A 22 10.30 -7.98 7.37
N SER A 23 9.79 -9.07 7.93
CA SER A 23 9.16 -10.14 7.18
C SER A 23 7.64 -10.10 7.29
N PHE A 24 6.97 -10.13 6.13
CA PHE A 24 5.50 -10.26 6.04
C PHE A 24 5.06 -11.60 5.44
N LYS A 25 5.98 -12.59 5.38
CA LYS A 25 5.64 -13.94 4.95
C LYS A 25 4.71 -14.60 5.97
N LEU A 26 3.71 -15.34 5.47
CA LEU A 26 2.72 -16.00 6.33
C LEU A 26 3.40 -16.95 7.33
N GLU A 27 4.30 -17.80 6.86
CA GLU A 27 5.05 -18.75 7.67
C GLU A 27 5.84 -18.09 8.82
N HIS A 28 6.48 -16.93 8.56
CA HIS A 28 7.21 -16.20 9.59
C HIS A 28 6.26 -15.56 10.61
N LEU A 29 5.17 -14.96 10.14
CA LEU A 29 4.17 -14.33 10.99
C LEU A 29 3.45 -15.34 11.88
N THR A 30 3.06 -16.49 11.34
CA THR A 30 2.38 -17.54 12.10
C THR A 30 3.31 -18.12 13.18
N LYS A 31 4.55 -18.44 12.81
CA LYS A 31 5.55 -18.94 13.76
C LYS A 31 5.82 -17.94 14.89
N ALA A 32 6.04 -16.66 14.55
CA ALA A 32 6.33 -15.63 15.54
C ALA A 32 5.17 -15.39 16.54
N ASN A 33 3.92 -15.64 16.10
CA ASN A 33 2.72 -15.42 16.90
C ASN A 33 2.10 -16.73 17.45
N GLY A 34 2.81 -17.86 17.41
CA GLY A 34 2.35 -19.14 17.96
C GLY A 34 1.11 -19.70 17.26
N LEU A 35 0.89 -19.37 15.99
CA LEU A 35 -0.22 -19.87 15.19
C LEU A 35 0.18 -21.18 14.47
N GLN A 36 -0.76 -22.15 14.41
CA GLN A 36 -0.51 -23.41 13.71
C GLN A 36 -0.33 -23.18 12.21
N HIS A 37 0.77 -23.70 11.67
CA HIS A 37 1.09 -23.71 10.25
C HIS A 37 2.07 -24.88 9.97
N GLU A 38 1.57 -26.12 10.12
CA GLU A 38 2.40 -27.31 10.18
C GLU A 38 2.99 -27.73 8.82
N ALA A 39 2.27 -27.45 7.74
CA ALA A 39 2.67 -27.80 6.37
C ALA A 39 2.62 -26.54 5.49
N ALA A 40 3.64 -25.68 5.59
CA ALA A 40 3.79 -24.54 4.69
C ALA A 40 3.83 -25.04 3.23
N HIS A 41 3.13 -24.33 2.34
CA HIS A 41 2.92 -24.67 0.93
C HIS A 41 1.88 -25.78 0.66
N ASP A 42 1.25 -26.35 1.68
CA ASP A 42 -0.01 -27.05 1.50
C ASP A 42 -1.18 -26.07 1.48
N ALA A 43 -1.99 -26.09 0.43
CA ALA A 43 -3.05 -25.11 0.21
C ALA A 43 -4.04 -24.99 1.38
N LEU A 44 -4.43 -26.11 2.00
CA LEU A 44 -5.34 -26.09 3.13
C LEU A 44 -4.71 -25.53 4.40
N SER A 45 -3.43 -25.87 4.64
CA SER A 45 -2.64 -25.36 5.74
C SER A 45 -2.46 -23.83 5.62
N ASP A 46 -2.13 -23.35 4.43
CA ASP A 46 -1.98 -21.91 4.15
C ASP A 46 -3.29 -21.14 4.35
N VAL A 47 -4.43 -21.70 3.94
CA VAL A 47 -5.76 -21.11 4.18
C VAL A 47 -6.05 -21.00 5.68
N ARG A 48 -5.85 -22.09 6.42
CA ARG A 48 -6.07 -22.12 7.89
C ARG A 48 -5.16 -21.12 8.61
N ALA A 49 -3.90 -21.07 8.26
CA ALA A 49 -2.92 -20.14 8.79
C ALA A 49 -3.30 -18.67 8.48
N THR A 50 -3.78 -18.39 7.25
CA THR A 50 -4.28 -17.06 6.86
C THR A 50 -5.50 -16.65 7.70
N ILE A 51 -6.45 -17.56 7.93
CA ILE A 51 -7.63 -17.31 8.77
C ILE A 51 -7.20 -17.06 10.24
N ALA A 52 -6.28 -17.86 10.76
CA ALA A 52 -5.78 -17.70 12.12
C ALA A 52 -5.10 -16.33 12.31
N LEU A 53 -4.25 -15.92 11.36
CA LEU A 53 -3.61 -14.60 11.37
C LEU A 53 -4.65 -13.47 11.24
N ALA A 54 -5.66 -13.62 10.39
CA ALA A 54 -6.73 -12.64 10.26
C ALA A 54 -7.54 -12.49 11.57
N ARG A 55 -7.83 -13.59 12.26
CA ARG A 55 -8.49 -13.58 13.58
C ARG A 55 -7.64 -12.87 14.64
N LEU A 56 -6.34 -13.16 14.68
CA LEU A 56 -5.40 -12.50 15.58
C LEU A 56 -5.38 -10.98 15.35
N LEU A 57 -5.26 -10.55 14.11
CA LEU A 57 -5.29 -9.12 13.75
C LEU A 57 -6.62 -8.44 14.14
N ARG A 58 -7.74 -9.12 13.94
CA ARG A 58 -9.07 -8.62 14.34
C ARG A 58 -9.23 -8.54 15.85
N GLN A 59 -8.71 -9.51 16.59
CA GLN A 59 -8.77 -9.55 18.06
C GLN A 59 -8.03 -8.35 18.66
N HIS A 60 -6.83 -8.05 18.17
CA HIS A 60 -6.04 -6.94 18.69
C HIS A 60 -6.51 -5.58 18.21
N ASN A 61 -6.98 -5.49 16.97
CA ASN A 61 -7.36 -4.22 16.33
C ASN A 61 -8.69 -4.34 15.55
N PRO A 62 -9.84 -4.57 16.22
CA PRO A 62 -11.11 -4.84 15.55
C PRO A 62 -11.55 -3.68 14.65
N ARG A 63 -11.41 -2.43 15.10
CA ARG A 63 -11.80 -1.24 14.32
C ARG A 63 -10.96 -1.11 13.04
N LEU A 64 -9.66 -1.30 13.13
CA LEU A 64 -8.77 -1.24 11.96
C LEU A 64 -9.04 -2.40 11.00
N PHE A 65 -9.32 -3.59 11.52
CA PHE A 65 -9.67 -4.75 10.72
C PHE A 65 -10.97 -4.53 9.94
N ASP A 66 -12.02 -4.08 10.60
CA ASP A 66 -13.32 -3.82 9.99
C ASP A 66 -13.24 -2.66 8.98
N PHE A 67 -12.45 -1.64 9.25
CA PHE A 67 -12.13 -0.56 8.31
C PHE A 67 -11.45 -1.13 7.06
N ALA A 68 -10.34 -1.87 7.23
CA ALA A 68 -9.59 -2.47 6.11
C ALA A 68 -10.45 -3.45 5.30
N PHE A 69 -11.27 -4.25 5.97
CA PHE A 69 -12.23 -5.13 5.32
C PHE A 69 -13.24 -4.35 4.48
N GLY A 70 -13.72 -3.20 4.97
CA GLY A 70 -14.63 -2.33 4.23
C GLY A 70 -14.06 -1.81 2.90
N LEU A 71 -12.74 -1.71 2.77
CA LEU A 71 -12.06 -1.25 1.55
C LEU A 71 -12.14 -2.24 0.37
N HIS A 72 -12.73 -3.43 0.54
CA HIS A 72 -13.06 -4.29 -0.60
C HIS A 72 -14.17 -3.68 -1.50
N LYS A 73 -14.94 -2.73 -0.97
CA LYS A 73 -15.98 -2.00 -1.70
C LYS A 73 -15.40 -0.75 -2.34
N LYS A 74 -15.45 -0.67 -3.67
CA LYS A 74 -14.93 0.47 -4.42
C LYS A 74 -15.50 1.81 -3.94
N ASP A 75 -16.81 1.85 -3.64
CA ASP A 75 -17.46 3.07 -3.19
C ASP A 75 -16.95 3.55 -1.81
N ARG A 76 -16.59 2.60 -0.94
CA ARG A 76 -15.92 2.93 0.33
C ARG A 76 -14.55 3.53 0.09
N VAL A 77 -13.77 2.99 -0.84
CA VAL A 77 -12.48 3.54 -1.23
C VAL A 77 -12.64 4.94 -1.83
N ALA A 78 -13.61 5.13 -2.71
CA ALA A 78 -13.89 6.43 -3.32
C ALA A 78 -14.30 7.48 -2.27
N ALA A 79 -15.15 7.10 -1.33
CA ALA A 79 -15.56 7.97 -0.23
C ALA A 79 -14.39 8.32 0.70
N GLU A 80 -13.54 7.35 1.04
CA GLU A 80 -12.34 7.53 1.85
C GLU A 80 -11.35 8.53 1.21
N LEU A 81 -11.21 8.47 -0.11
CA LEU A 81 -10.35 9.36 -0.90
C LEU A 81 -11.07 10.64 -1.37
N ARG A 82 -12.34 10.84 -1.01
CA ARG A 82 -13.18 11.99 -1.43
C ARG A 82 -13.17 12.17 -2.95
N LEU A 83 -13.35 11.08 -3.68
CA LEU A 83 -13.39 11.11 -5.15
C LEU A 83 -14.78 11.50 -5.69
N PRO A 84 -14.86 12.21 -6.83
CA PRO A 84 -13.75 12.67 -7.65
C PRO A 84 -12.97 13.82 -6.99
N ALA A 85 -11.64 13.73 -7.01
CA ALA A 85 -10.79 14.77 -6.47
C ALA A 85 -10.65 15.90 -7.50
N THR A 86 -10.92 17.13 -7.07
CA THR A 86 -10.65 18.37 -7.82
C THR A 86 -9.55 19.17 -7.10
N ALA A 87 -9.09 20.26 -7.71
CA ALA A 87 -8.12 21.12 -7.05
C ALA A 87 -8.59 21.64 -5.67
N GLN A 88 -9.90 21.80 -5.49
CA GLN A 88 -10.51 22.31 -4.24
C GLN A 88 -10.79 21.19 -3.23
N THR A 89 -11.13 19.99 -3.70
CA THR A 89 -11.58 18.87 -2.85
C THR A 89 -10.49 17.82 -2.58
N ALA A 90 -9.41 17.81 -3.36
CA ALA A 90 -8.30 16.91 -3.14
C ALA A 90 -7.73 17.05 -1.73
N ARG A 91 -7.43 15.93 -1.10
CA ARG A 91 -6.78 15.86 0.21
C ARG A 91 -5.68 14.80 0.18
N PRO A 92 -4.61 14.99 0.94
CA PRO A 92 -3.61 13.94 1.09
C PRO A 92 -4.25 12.73 1.77
N PHE A 93 -3.74 11.55 1.44
CA PHE A 93 -4.14 10.30 2.06
C PHE A 93 -2.93 9.41 2.34
N LEU A 94 -3.04 8.56 3.34
CA LEU A 94 -2.05 7.53 3.60
C LEU A 94 -2.29 6.35 2.66
N HIS A 95 -1.22 5.83 2.06
CA HIS A 95 -1.27 4.60 1.28
C HIS A 95 -0.25 3.60 1.81
N VAL A 96 -0.73 2.44 2.24
CA VAL A 96 0.11 1.33 2.68
C VAL A 96 0.26 0.31 1.56
N SER A 97 1.49 0.04 1.17
CA SER A 97 1.79 -0.87 0.05
C SER A 97 3.12 -1.57 0.27
N GLY A 98 3.23 -2.82 -0.19
CA GLY A 98 4.51 -3.54 -0.21
C GLY A 98 5.55 -2.94 -1.15
N MET A 99 5.19 -1.93 -1.94
CA MET A 99 6.14 -1.19 -2.79
C MET A 99 6.85 -0.05 -2.04
N PHE A 100 6.39 0.29 -0.83
CA PHE A 100 7.08 1.25 0.02
C PHE A 100 8.00 0.52 1.01
N PRO A 101 9.12 1.15 1.41
CA PRO A 101 10.08 0.55 2.33
C PRO A 101 9.43 0.14 3.66
N ALA A 102 9.79 -1.04 4.16
CA ALA A 102 9.28 -1.56 5.43
C ALA A 102 9.76 -0.72 6.62
N GLU A 103 10.95 -0.15 6.53
CA GLU A 103 11.56 0.76 7.50
C GLU A 103 10.73 2.04 7.70
N ARG A 104 9.93 2.39 6.70
CA ARG A 104 8.94 3.48 6.75
C ARG A 104 7.52 2.97 6.97
N GLY A 105 7.35 1.78 7.55
CA GLY A 105 6.05 1.19 7.81
C GLY A 105 5.30 0.73 6.55
N CYS A 106 5.96 0.54 5.41
CA CYS A 106 5.31 0.32 4.11
C CYS A 106 4.33 1.46 3.73
N LEU A 107 4.55 2.68 4.20
CA LEU A 107 3.62 3.80 4.19
C LEU A 107 4.17 4.96 3.36
N ALA A 108 3.27 5.63 2.63
CA ALA A 108 3.54 6.93 2.02
C ALA A 108 2.32 7.85 2.18
N VAL A 109 2.59 9.16 2.29
CA VAL A 109 1.57 10.20 2.15
C VAL A 109 1.45 10.54 0.68
N MET A 110 0.25 10.36 0.13
CA MET A 110 -0.01 10.53 -1.29
C MET A 110 -0.97 11.70 -1.54
N TRP A 111 -0.79 12.36 -2.67
CA TRP A 111 -1.73 13.37 -3.15
C TRP A 111 -2.40 12.89 -4.43
N PRO A 112 -3.74 12.86 -4.52
CA PRO A 112 -4.42 12.48 -5.74
C PRO A 112 -4.25 13.57 -6.79
N LEU A 113 -3.67 13.21 -7.94
CA LEU A 113 -3.44 14.13 -9.07
C LEU A 113 -4.61 14.13 -10.03
N ALA A 114 -5.04 12.94 -10.47
CA ALA A 114 -6.07 12.77 -11.49
C ALA A 114 -6.67 11.36 -11.46
N SER A 115 -7.86 11.22 -12.05
CA SER A 115 -8.35 9.90 -12.46
C SER A 115 -7.51 9.36 -13.62
N HIS A 116 -7.34 8.05 -13.68
CA HIS A 116 -6.60 7.44 -14.79
C HIS A 116 -7.37 7.61 -16.11
N PRO A 117 -6.74 8.05 -17.22
CA PRO A 117 -7.43 8.45 -18.44
C PRO A 117 -8.20 7.32 -19.12
N THR A 118 -7.75 6.07 -18.99
CA THR A 118 -8.35 4.91 -19.64
C THR A 118 -8.95 3.89 -18.68
N ASN A 119 -8.52 3.87 -17.40
CA ASN A 119 -9.01 2.93 -16.41
C ASN A 119 -9.80 3.65 -15.30
N LYS A 120 -11.12 3.61 -15.39
CA LYS A 120 -12.04 4.21 -14.39
C LYS A 120 -11.93 3.65 -12.98
N ASN A 121 -11.15 2.60 -12.78
CA ASN A 121 -10.89 2.00 -11.47
C ASN A 121 -9.54 2.42 -10.87
N GLU A 122 -8.86 3.40 -11.46
CA GLU A 122 -7.56 3.85 -11.00
C GLU A 122 -7.52 5.35 -10.81
N ILE A 123 -6.76 5.80 -9.82
CA ILE A 123 -6.32 7.18 -9.68
C ILE A 123 -4.81 7.24 -9.76
N ILE A 124 -4.30 8.35 -10.24
CA ILE A 124 -2.89 8.69 -10.28
C ILE A 124 -2.60 9.56 -9.05
N ALA A 125 -1.60 9.19 -8.27
CA ALA A 125 -1.25 9.90 -7.05
C ALA A 125 0.27 10.16 -6.97
N TRP A 126 0.64 11.29 -6.41
CA TRP A 126 2.01 11.72 -6.15
C TRP A 126 2.42 11.40 -4.72
N ASN A 127 3.64 10.89 -4.53
CA ASN A 127 4.21 10.69 -3.21
C ASN A 127 4.78 12.00 -2.66
N LEU A 128 4.16 12.54 -1.61
CA LEU A 128 4.53 13.82 -0.99
C LEU A 128 5.88 13.82 -0.25
N ALA A 129 6.59 12.70 -0.21
CA ALA A 129 7.99 12.68 0.20
C ALA A 129 8.91 13.38 -0.82
N HIS A 130 8.39 13.73 -2.00
CA HIS A 130 9.09 14.40 -3.10
C HIS A 130 8.40 15.70 -3.46
N ASP A 131 9.16 16.70 -3.88
CA ASP A 131 8.65 18.01 -4.25
C ASP A 131 7.82 17.93 -5.56
N PRO A 132 6.51 18.25 -5.53
CA PRO A 132 5.68 18.18 -6.72
C PRO A 132 5.97 19.28 -7.76
N ARG A 133 6.69 20.32 -7.39
CA ARG A 133 7.11 21.39 -8.32
C ARG A 133 7.96 20.85 -9.46
N GLU A 134 8.62 19.73 -9.26
CA GLU A 134 9.36 19.01 -10.29
C GLU A 134 8.48 18.73 -11.54
N LEU A 135 7.20 18.40 -11.36
CA LEU A 135 6.28 18.13 -12.47
C LEU A 135 6.12 19.34 -13.42
N ALA A 136 6.15 20.54 -12.89
CA ALA A 136 5.96 21.75 -13.68
C ALA A 136 7.19 22.09 -14.55
N LEU A 137 8.33 21.47 -14.28
CA LEU A 137 9.59 21.71 -14.98
C LEU A 137 9.85 20.70 -16.10
N LEU A 138 9.04 19.63 -16.19
CA LEU A 138 9.24 18.53 -17.14
C LEU A 138 8.37 18.73 -18.39
N ASP A 139 8.96 18.52 -19.55
CA ASP A 139 8.23 18.40 -20.80
C ASP A 139 7.56 17.03 -20.94
N VAL A 140 6.75 16.85 -22.01
CA VAL A 140 5.99 15.62 -22.24
C VAL A 140 6.89 14.41 -22.46
N GLU A 141 8.05 14.59 -23.09
CA GLU A 141 8.99 13.49 -23.38
C GLU A 141 9.68 13.03 -22.09
N GLN A 142 10.11 13.97 -21.28
CA GLN A 142 10.68 13.69 -19.95
C GLN A 142 9.66 13.01 -19.02
N LEU A 143 8.40 13.46 -19.04
CA LEU A 143 7.33 12.82 -18.29
C LEU A 143 7.12 11.38 -18.76
N ARG A 144 7.04 11.13 -20.07
CA ARG A 144 6.90 9.78 -20.64
C ARG A 144 8.07 8.88 -20.25
N LEU A 145 9.29 9.36 -20.43
CA LEU A 145 10.51 8.64 -20.09
C LEU A 145 10.49 8.20 -18.62
N ARG A 146 10.24 9.12 -17.71
CA ARG A 146 10.32 8.88 -16.27
C ARG A 146 9.11 8.14 -15.69
N MET A 147 7.98 8.07 -16.42
CA MET A 147 6.80 7.32 -16.03
C MET A 147 6.81 5.88 -16.54
N PHE A 148 7.19 5.65 -17.78
CA PHE A 148 6.95 4.37 -18.46
C PHE A 148 8.19 3.53 -18.68
N THR A 149 9.39 4.12 -18.61
CA THR A 149 10.65 3.35 -18.73
C THR A 149 10.92 2.60 -17.43
N ARG A 150 11.37 1.35 -17.55
CA ARG A 150 11.79 0.56 -16.39
C ARG A 150 13.01 1.22 -15.73
N THR A 151 13.13 1.12 -14.43
CA THR A 151 14.24 1.76 -13.68
C THR A 151 15.61 1.37 -14.20
N ALA A 152 15.78 0.09 -14.62
CA ALA A 152 17.04 -0.41 -15.16
C ALA A 152 17.41 0.17 -16.55
N ASP A 153 16.43 0.70 -17.29
CA ASP A 153 16.57 1.21 -18.65
C ASP A 153 16.59 2.75 -18.68
N LEU A 154 16.51 3.40 -17.51
CA LEU A 154 16.61 4.86 -17.44
C LEU A 154 18.07 5.31 -17.64
N PRO A 155 18.29 6.48 -18.27
CA PRO A 155 19.61 7.09 -18.35
C PRO A 155 20.22 7.35 -16.96
N GLU A 156 21.53 7.37 -16.90
CA GLU A 156 22.26 7.67 -15.66
C GLU A 156 21.83 9.04 -15.08
N GLY A 157 21.60 9.07 -13.76
CA GLY A 157 21.12 10.25 -13.05
C GLY A 157 19.63 10.55 -13.21
N VAL A 158 18.91 9.84 -14.07
CA VAL A 158 17.45 9.98 -14.25
C VAL A 158 16.72 8.99 -13.36
N THR A 159 15.80 9.49 -12.55
CA THR A 159 14.96 8.66 -11.67
C THR A 159 13.52 8.64 -12.13
N ARG A 160 12.80 7.58 -11.78
CA ARG A 160 11.35 7.52 -12.02
C ARG A 160 10.64 8.61 -11.22
N LEU A 161 9.54 9.10 -11.78
CA LEU A 161 8.66 9.99 -11.03
C LEU A 161 8.04 9.24 -9.83
N PRO A 162 7.90 9.91 -8.69
CA PRO A 162 7.29 9.34 -7.49
C PRO A 162 5.76 9.27 -7.60
N ILE A 163 5.29 8.77 -8.75
CA ILE A 163 3.88 8.59 -9.09
C ILE A 163 3.49 7.13 -8.90
N LYS A 164 2.30 6.91 -8.39
CA LYS A 164 1.71 5.60 -8.22
C LYS A 164 0.24 5.61 -8.64
N THR A 165 -0.17 4.58 -9.37
CA THR A 165 -1.59 4.29 -9.57
C THR A 165 -2.15 3.52 -8.39
N VAL A 166 -3.32 3.91 -7.92
CA VAL A 166 -4.07 3.23 -6.86
C VAL A 166 -5.34 2.64 -7.47
N HIS A 167 -5.44 1.30 -7.41
CA HIS A 167 -6.59 0.57 -7.92
C HIS A 167 -7.73 0.57 -6.91
N LEU A 168 -8.82 1.25 -7.20
CA LEU A 168 -9.96 1.41 -6.29
C LEU A 168 -10.73 0.11 -6.02
N ASN A 169 -10.63 -0.84 -6.94
CA ASN A 169 -11.34 -2.13 -6.90
C ASN A 169 -10.47 -3.33 -6.49
N LYS A 170 -9.28 -3.09 -5.96
CA LYS A 170 -8.34 -4.13 -5.49
C LYS A 170 -8.05 -4.02 -4.00
N SER A 171 -9.03 -3.63 -3.21
CA SER A 171 -8.89 -3.46 -1.75
C SER A 171 -7.61 -2.68 -1.37
N PRO A 172 -7.38 -1.49 -1.92
CA PRO A 172 -6.18 -0.73 -1.60
C PRO A 172 -6.21 -0.34 -0.12
N MET A 173 -5.08 -0.47 0.55
CA MET A 173 -4.94 -0.02 1.94
C MET A 173 -4.67 1.48 1.94
N VAL A 174 -5.73 2.27 1.97
CA VAL A 174 -5.73 3.73 1.98
C VAL A 174 -6.45 4.26 3.21
N VAL A 175 -6.01 5.40 3.73
CA VAL A 175 -6.66 6.10 4.84
C VAL A 175 -6.72 7.57 4.46
N GLY A 176 -7.92 8.12 4.35
CA GLY A 176 -8.16 9.53 4.07
C GLY A 176 -7.99 10.43 5.29
N ASN A 177 -8.06 11.73 5.04
CA ASN A 177 -8.01 12.77 6.06
C ASN A 177 -9.37 13.48 6.16
#